data_c747a960ed4839f4623650afcfa9c968
#
_entry.id   c747a960ed4839f4623650afcfa9c968
#
_cell.length_a   1.000
_cell.length_b   1.000
_cell.length_c   1.000
_cell.angle_alpha   90.00
_cell.angle_beta   90.00
_cell.angle_gamma   90.00
#
_symmetry.space_group_name_H-M   'P 1'
#
loop_
_entity.id
_entity.type
_entity.pdbx_description
1 polymer ?
#
loop_
_entity_poly.entity_id
_entity_poly.type
_entity_poly.pdbx_seq_one_letter_code
_entity_poly.pdbx_strand_id
1 'polypeptide(L)'
;MKLRFWFAAVLALAVAVAPAEARRRAAPVRVNIIAFNDFHGALEPPRMAMTAPAPGGAEVRVPVGGVAYLASAVRRLRAGNPNSVVVTAGDLISASPLISAEFLDEPTILAMNLIGLDYSAVGNHEFDRGRQELLRMQNGGCERFTSRQPCRLDRFPGARFRILAANVRTENGQTLLPGTGMRTFGTGRRRVRVGFVGLTLRDTSTLVTPTGIAGLRFEDEADTINAAARRLRAQGADAVVVLIHQGLNPRLGYNDHSCAGITGDLLQVLARLDRSVDVVVSGHTHHSYICDYGRIDATRPFLVTSAEKNGAILTNISLSIDPVRHRVTAKSADNVLVQSEAYADRRGEVSLTSLYPAFPRDPAVAALVARYAAVATPIIARPIGRLPGPALKRANDAGESVAGDLIADAFLAATSGPDRGNAVLAFTNQTSVRVDLVPAADGTVTFGQLFEMQPYGNNLVVLTMTGGQIRAALEQQFASGPNTVAHPIMLQPSRGFTYGFDLRQPEGQRIVDMRLNGAPIGDDASYRVTINSFLASGGDSFTAFRQGTNLTGGVQDVDALETYIAAMGATPPPLPPTDRIRRLSPR
;
A
#
# COMPACT_ATOMS: atom_id res chain seq x y z
N MET A 1 14.51 84.27 75.53
CA MET A 1 15.12 83.79 74.29
C MET A 1 14.94 82.24 74.18
N LYS A 2 13.98 81.79 73.40
CA LYS A 2 13.61 80.35 73.31
C LYS A 2 13.79 79.88 71.86
N LEU A 3 14.76 79.02 71.63
CA LEU A 3 15.01 78.38 70.37
C LEU A 3 14.05 77.20 70.16
N ARG A 4 13.30 77.21 69.06
CA ARG A 4 12.44 76.09 68.65
C ARG A 4 13.12 75.28 67.55
N PHE A 5 13.40 74.03 67.85
CA PHE A 5 13.88 73.03 66.85
C PHE A 5 12.70 72.39 66.15
N TRP A 6 12.67 72.44 64.81
CA TRP A 6 11.72 71.68 63.97
C TRP A 6 12.36 70.36 63.55
N PHE A 7 11.78 69.30 63.95
CA PHE A 7 12.14 67.98 63.41
C PHE A 7 11.25 67.71 62.15
N ALA A 8 11.90 67.58 60.97
CA ALA A 8 11.28 67.12 59.74
C ALA A 8 11.34 65.60 59.73
N ALA A 9 10.19 64.95 59.79
CA ALA A 9 10.07 63.50 59.62
C ALA A 9 10.06 63.18 58.12
N VAL A 10 11.11 62.51 57.62
CA VAL A 10 11.17 61.94 56.25
C VAL A 10 10.47 60.57 56.28
N LEU A 11 9.25 60.49 55.68
CA LEU A 11 8.53 59.23 55.48
C LEU A 11 9.09 58.50 54.26
N ALA A 12 9.97 57.49 54.45
CA ALA A 12 10.48 56.62 53.39
C ALA A 12 9.35 55.64 52.94
N LEU A 13 8.78 55.86 51.77
CA LEU A 13 7.84 54.97 51.12
C LEU A 13 8.61 53.77 50.54
N ALA A 14 8.67 52.64 51.24
CA ALA A 14 9.18 51.37 50.72
C ALA A 14 8.18 50.78 49.73
N VAL A 15 8.37 50.97 48.45
CA VAL A 15 7.68 50.24 47.39
C VAL A 15 8.17 48.80 47.41
N ALA A 16 7.36 47.93 48.03
CA ALA A 16 7.56 46.48 47.93
C ALA A 16 7.29 46.05 46.47
N VAL A 17 8.35 45.92 45.70
CA VAL A 17 8.33 45.22 44.40
C VAL A 17 8.11 43.76 44.73
N ALA A 18 6.85 43.30 44.64
CA ALA A 18 6.54 41.85 44.67
C ALA A 18 7.32 41.19 43.54
N PRO A 19 8.10 40.11 43.83
CA PRO A 19 8.77 39.35 42.77
C PRO A 19 7.70 38.89 41.79
N ALA A 20 7.81 39.28 40.52
CA ALA A 20 6.98 38.77 39.44
C ALA A 20 7.14 37.25 39.51
N GLU A 21 6.10 36.57 39.99
CA GLU A 21 6.04 35.11 39.93
C GLU A 21 6.37 34.69 38.47
N ALA A 22 7.57 34.13 38.31
CA ALA A 22 7.96 33.54 37.04
C ALA A 22 6.87 32.50 36.75
N ARG A 23 5.92 32.86 35.85
CA ARG A 23 4.87 31.96 35.41
C ARG A 23 5.55 30.63 35.08
N ARG A 24 5.41 29.62 35.94
CA ARG A 24 5.93 28.29 35.71
C ARG A 24 5.43 27.88 34.33
N ARG A 25 6.33 27.89 33.34
CA ARG A 25 6.03 27.46 31.99
C ARG A 25 5.50 26.04 32.11
N ALA A 26 4.28 25.79 31.68
CA ALA A 26 3.73 24.44 31.67
C ALA A 26 4.70 23.56 30.86
N ALA A 27 5.14 22.45 31.44
CA ALA A 27 6.05 21.53 30.74
C ALA A 27 5.38 21.03 29.46
N PRO A 28 6.13 20.85 28.36
CA PRO A 28 5.60 20.31 27.12
C PRO A 28 4.86 18.98 27.32
N VAL A 29 3.84 18.74 26.55
CA VAL A 29 3.09 17.48 26.53
C VAL A 29 3.74 16.58 25.49
N ARG A 30 4.18 15.41 25.92
CA ARG A 30 4.67 14.38 25.01
C ARG A 30 3.51 13.61 24.44
N VAL A 31 3.40 13.56 23.11
CA VAL A 31 2.43 12.74 22.37
C VAL A 31 3.19 11.73 21.53
N ASN A 32 2.75 10.48 21.57
CA ASN A 32 3.34 9.38 20.82
C ASN A 32 2.40 8.98 19.69
N ILE A 33 2.91 8.95 18.45
CA ILE A 33 2.19 8.46 17.28
C ILE A 33 2.87 7.16 16.87
N ILE A 34 2.11 6.06 16.90
CA ILE A 34 2.54 4.74 16.48
C ILE A 34 1.96 4.52 15.10
N ALA A 35 2.82 4.51 14.07
CA ALA A 35 2.40 4.48 12.69
C ALA A 35 2.87 3.22 11.97
N PHE A 36 2.08 2.76 11.01
CA PHE A 36 2.43 1.73 10.03
C PHE A 36 1.69 2.01 8.71
N ASN A 37 1.92 1.21 7.67
CA ASN A 37 1.31 1.35 6.35
C ASN A 37 1.31 0.00 5.63
N ASP A 38 0.57 -0.10 4.51
CA ASP A 38 0.62 -1.21 3.57
C ASP A 38 0.51 -2.59 4.27
N PHE A 39 -0.48 -2.72 5.16
CA PHE A 39 -0.65 -3.94 5.93
C PHE A 39 -1.15 -5.12 5.07
N HIS A 40 -1.98 -4.85 4.06
CA HIS A 40 -2.46 -5.82 3.09
C HIS A 40 -2.96 -7.12 3.72
N GLY A 41 -3.77 -7.03 4.75
CA GLY A 41 -4.37 -8.20 5.38
C GLY A 41 -3.40 -9.28 5.88
N ALA A 42 -2.16 -8.93 6.20
CA ALA A 42 -1.11 -9.85 6.65
C ALA A 42 -1.40 -10.36 8.08
N LEU A 43 -2.47 -11.16 8.22
CA LEU A 43 -2.92 -11.71 9.50
C LEU A 43 -1.91 -12.67 10.10
N GLU A 44 -1.30 -13.52 9.28
CA GLU A 44 -0.23 -14.43 9.66
C GLU A 44 1.14 -13.82 9.36
N PRO A 45 2.23 -14.30 9.97
CA PRO A 45 3.58 -13.88 9.63
C PRO A 45 3.87 -14.11 8.14
N PRO A 46 4.32 -13.08 7.40
CA PRO A 46 4.42 -13.14 5.93
C PRO A 46 5.67 -13.89 5.43
N ARG A 47 6.41 -14.60 6.30
CA ARG A 47 7.70 -15.24 5.98
C ARG A 47 8.67 -14.24 5.31
N MET A 48 8.74 -13.05 5.88
CA MET A 48 9.54 -11.93 5.44
C MET A 48 10.64 -11.63 6.44
N ALA A 49 11.83 -11.27 5.96
CA ALA A 49 12.92 -10.82 6.81
C ALA A 49 13.38 -9.43 6.42
N MET A 50 13.65 -8.60 7.42
CA MET A 50 14.35 -7.33 7.27
C MET A 50 15.83 -7.51 7.55
N THR A 51 16.67 -6.96 6.68
CA THR A 51 18.12 -6.86 6.94
C THR A 51 18.37 -5.68 7.88
N ALA A 52 19.05 -5.93 8.96
CA ALA A 52 19.30 -4.95 10.01
C ALA A 52 20.74 -5.02 10.52
N PRO A 53 21.30 -3.89 11.03
CA PRO A 53 22.67 -3.86 11.55
C PRO A 53 22.90 -4.84 12.69
N ALA A 54 24.11 -5.42 12.74
CA ALA A 54 24.59 -6.26 13.83
C ALA A 54 25.97 -5.77 14.31
N PRO A 55 26.45 -6.19 15.48
CA PRO A 55 27.76 -5.79 16.01
C PRO A 55 28.89 -6.06 15.02
N GLY A 56 29.90 -5.16 15.01
CA GLY A 56 31.07 -5.28 14.14
C GLY A 56 30.85 -4.90 12.69
N GLY A 57 29.75 -4.21 12.35
CA GLY A 57 29.40 -3.81 10.97
C GLY A 57 28.79 -4.94 10.13
N ALA A 58 28.45 -6.07 10.76
CA ALA A 58 27.72 -7.15 10.11
C ALA A 58 26.23 -6.80 9.96
N GLU A 59 25.51 -7.65 9.24
CA GLU A 59 24.06 -7.57 9.07
C GLU A 59 23.41 -8.87 9.56
N VAL A 60 22.20 -8.75 10.06
CA VAL A 60 21.37 -9.88 10.46
C VAL A 60 20.00 -9.82 9.77
N ARG A 61 19.49 -10.98 9.37
CA ARG A 61 18.12 -11.12 8.84
C ARG A 61 17.17 -11.37 10.00
N VAL A 62 16.22 -10.47 10.22
CA VAL A 62 15.23 -10.53 11.31
C VAL A 62 13.88 -10.92 10.74
N PRO A 63 13.25 -12.02 11.20
CA PRO A 63 11.90 -12.39 10.76
C PRO A 63 10.88 -11.37 11.30
N VAL A 64 9.99 -10.84 10.45
CA VAL A 64 9.10 -9.73 10.83
C VAL A 64 7.69 -9.90 10.33
N GLY A 65 6.74 -9.19 10.97
CA GLY A 65 5.35 -9.05 10.54
C GLY A 65 4.37 -10.00 11.19
N GLY A 66 3.11 -9.92 10.76
CA GLY A 66 2.00 -10.67 11.32
C GLY A 66 1.28 -9.94 12.45
N VAL A 67 -0.07 -9.96 12.39
CA VAL A 67 -0.94 -9.07 13.18
C VAL A 67 -0.85 -9.29 14.69
N ALA A 68 -0.63 -10.54 15.14
CA ALA A 68 -0.55 -10.85 16.58
C ALA A 68 0.74 -10.29 17.22
N TYR A 69 1.83 -10.25 16.49
CA TYR A 69 3.09 -9.62 16.91
C TYR A 69 3.00 -8.10 16.87
N LEU A 70 2.40 -7.56 15.81
CA LEU A 70 2.10 -6.13 15.64
C LEU A 70 1.28 -5.62 16.84
N ALA A 71 0.24 -6.34 17.25
CA ALA A 71 -0.60 -5.98 18.41
C ALA A 71 0.20 -5.86 19.71
N SER A 72 1.09 -6.80 19.97
CA SER A 72 1.95 -6.77 21.15
C SER A 72 2.99 -5.66 21.09
N ALA A 73 3.55 -5.37 19.91
CA ALA A 73 4.46 -4.26 19.71
C ALA A 73 3.76 -2.91 19.95
N VAL A 74 2.56 -2.71 19.41
CA VAL A 74 1.74 -1.52 19.68
C VAL A 74 1.45 -1.37 21.17
N ARG A 75 1.06 -2.44 21.86
CA ARG A 75 0.80 -2.43 23.31
C ARG A 75 2.04 -1.99 24.10
N ARG A 76 3.22 -2.52 23.75
CA ARG A 76 4.49 -2.16 24.40
C ARG A 76 4.85 -0.69 24.20
N LEU A 77 4.68 -0.16 22.98
CA LEU A 77 4.94 1.24 22.70
C LEU A 77 3.95 2.18 23.42
N ARG A 78 2.67 1.80 23.50
CA ARG A 78 1.65 2.53 24.27
C ARG A 78 1.93 2.56 25.78
N ALA A 79 2.43 1.47 26.34
CA ALA A 79 2.75 1.39 27.77
C ALA A 79 3.80 2.43 28.19
N GLY A 80 4.68 2.85 27.30
CA GLY A 80 5.69 3.89 27.51
C GLY A 80 5.15 5.32 27.55
N ASN A 81 3.95 5.57 27.00
CA ASN A 81 3.33 6.90 27.00
C ASN A 81 1.80 6.80 26.89
N PRO A 82 1.03 7.25 27.90
CA PRO A 82 -0.43 7.22 27.89
C PRO A 82 -1.04 8.17 26.82
N ASN A 83 -0.32 9.19 26.40
CA ASN A 83 -0.74 10.08 25.30
C ASN A 83 -0.33 9.49 23.96
N SER A 84 -0.87 8.31 23.61
CA SER A 84 -0.55 7.61 22.37
C SER A 84 -1.74 7.53 21.43
N VAL A 85 -1.46 7.52 20.13
CA VAL A 85 -2.41 7.31 19.03
C VAL A 85 -1.80 6.34 18.01
N VAL A 86 -2.61 5.43 17.46
CA VAL A 86 -2.17 4.48 16.42
C VAL A 86 -2.80 4.88 15.10
N VAL A 87 -1.98 4.96 14.06
CA VAL A 87 -2.39 5.44 12.74
C VAL A 87 -1.81 4.58 11.61
N THR A 88 -2.46 4.60 10.43
CA THR A 88 -1.91 3.98 9.22
C THR A 88 -2.11 4.86 7.99
N ALA A 89 -1.17 4.76 7.05
CA ALA A 89 -1.17 5.53 5.80
C ALA A 89 -1.77 4.76 4.61
N GLY A 90 -2.82 3.97 4.84
CA GLY A 90 -3.56 3.27 3.77
C GLY A 90 -3.03 1.89 3.43
N ASP A 91 -3.68 1.25 2.45
CA ASP A 91 -3.49 -0.14 2.03
C ASP A 91 -3.52 -1.11 3.20
N LEU A 92 -4.52 -0.90 4.05
CA LEU A 92 -4.77 -1.78 5.18
C LEU A 92 -5.34 -3.13 4.73
N ILE A 93 -6.14 -3.10 3.68
CA ILE A 93 -6.89 -4.20 3.09
C ILE A 93 -6.59 -4.36 1.59
N SER A 94 -7.08 -5.45 1.02
CA SER A 94 -6.91 -5.87 -0.39
C SER A 94 -5.46 -6.21 -0.77
N ALA A 95 -5.27 -6.84 -1.92
CA ALA A 95 -4.04 -7.55 -2.26
C ALA A 95 -3.56 -8.47 -1.11
N SER A 96 -4.50 -8.95 -0.31
CA SER A 96 -4.33 -9.66 0.95
C SER A 96 -4.11 -11.15 0.74
N PRO A 97 -3.40 -11.85 1.65
CA PRO A 97 -3.42 -13.30 1.70
C PRO A 97 -4.85 -13.85 1.81
N LEU A 98 -5.06 -15.07 1.29
CA LEU A 98 -6.41 -15.65 1.15
C LEU A 98 -7.18 -15.75 2.47
N ILE A 99 -6.48 -15.97 3.59
CA ILE A 99 -7.08 -15.99 4.93
C ILE A 99 -7.81 -14.66 5.28
N SER A 100 -7.44 -13.56 4.69
CA SER A 100 -8.14 -12.28 4.83
C SER A 100 -9.06 -12.01 3.64
N ALA A 101 -8.54 -12.16 2.42
CA ALA A 101 -9.25 -11.85 1.18
C ALA A 101 -10.52 -12.68 0.97
N GLU A 102 -10.53 -13.96 1.38
CA GLU A 102 -11.70 -14.85 1.28
C GLU A 102 -12.91 -14.34 2.09
N PHE A 103 -12.62 -13.57 3.15
CA PHE A 103 -13.62 -12.94 4.00
C PHE A 103 -13.74 -11.43 3.77
N LEU A 104 -13.39 -10.95 2.57
CA LEU A 104 -13.48 -9.54 2.19
C LEU A 104 -12.69 -8.60 3.14
N ASP A 105 -11.61 -9.10 3.74
CA ASP A 105 -10.77 -8.42 4.73
C ASP A 105 -11.49 -8.04 6.05
N GLU A 106 -12.65 -8.58 6.32
CA GLU A 106 -13.33 -8.42 7.61
C GLU A 106 -12.42 -8.78 8.80
N PRO A 107 -11.66 -9.91 8.79
CA PRO A 107 -10.78 -10.25 9.91
C PRO A 107 -9.64 -9.25 10.10
N THR A 108 -9.19 -8.59 9.05
CA THR A 108 -8.20 -7.50 9.14
C THR A 108 -8.77 -6.31 9.89
N ILE A 109 -9.96 -5.84 9.54
CA ILE A 109 -10.63 -4.74 10.26
C ILE A 109 -10.88 -5.12 11.73
N LEU A 110 -11.31 -6.36 12.00
CA LEU A 110 -11.52 -6.84 13.37
C LEU A 110 -10.21 -6.88 14.18
N ALA A 111 -9.10 -7.32 13.58
CA ALA A 111 -7.80 -7.31 14.21
C ALA A 111 -7.33 -5.89 14.53
N MET A 112 -7.53 -4.93 13.62
CA MET A 112 -7.21 -3.52 13.86
C MET A 112 -8.09 -2.89 14.95
N ASN A 113 -9.36 -3.33 15.07
CA ASN A 113 -10.21 -2.94 16.18
C ASN A 113 -9.66 -3.45 17.53
N LEU A 114 -9.09 -4.66 17.59
CA LEU A 114 -8.44 -5.22 18.79
C LEU A 114 -7.12 -4.51 19.13
N ILE A 115 -6.32 -4.16 18.13
CA ILE A 115 -5.09 -3.35 18.28
C ILE A 115 -5.42 -1.95 18.82
N GLY A 116 -6.62 -1.46 18.53
CA GLY A 116 -7.07 -0.11 18.87
C GLY A 116 -6.46 0.92 17.93
N LEU A 117 -6.50 0.68 16.63
CA LEU A 117 -6.24 1.69 15.60
C LEU A 117 -7.17 2.88 15.82
N ASP A 118 -6.68 4.10 15.61
CA ASP A 118 -7.45 5.33 15.80
C ASP A 118 -7.85 5.96 14.47
N TYR A 119 -6.90 6.04 13.53
CA TYR A 119 -7.11 6.61 12.19
C TYR A 119 -6.37 5.82 11.12
N SER A 120 -7.02 5.63 9.97
CA SER A 120 -6.43 5.09 8.74
C SER A 120 -6.63 6.10 7.61
N ALA A 121 -5.63 6.38 6.80
CA ALA A 121 -5.90 6.92 5.47
C ALA A 121 -6.51 5.85 4.58
N VAL A 122 -7.14 6.24 3.47
CA VAL A 122 -7.37 5.33 2.34
C VAL A 122 -6.10 5.22 1.51
N GLY A 123 -5.77 4.01 1.03
CA GLY A 123 -4.85 3.81 -0.07
C GLY A 123 -5.59 3.52 -1.37
N ASN A 124 -4.87 3.10 -2.42
CA ASN A 124 -5.52 2.70 -3.67
C ASN A 124 -6.25 1.35 -3.50
N HIS A 125 -5.68 0.41 -2.76
CA HIS A 125 -6.26 -0.91 -2.55
C HIS A 125 -7.55 -0.92 -1.72
N GLU A 126 -7.84 0.12 -0.94
CA GLU A 126 -9.14 0.29 -0.32
C GLU A 126 -10.28 0.39 -1.35
N PHE A 127 -9.99 0.73 -2.60
CA PHE A 127 -10.97 0.85 -3.69
C PHE A 127 -11.05 -0.36 -4.62
N ASP A 128 -10.24 -1.41 -4.45
CA ASP A 128 -10.21 -2.60 -5.34
C ASP A 128 -11.59 -3.26 -5.48
N ARG A 129 -12.36 -3.29 -4.38
CA ARG A 129 -13.72 -3.84 -4.35
C ARG A 129 -14.82 -2.79 -4.46
N GLY A 130 -14.44 -1.57 -4.85
CA GLY A 130 -15.34 -0.45 -5.06
C GLY A 130 -15.73 0.32 -3.80
N ARG A 131 -16.28 1.53 -4.04
CA ARG A 131 -16.62 2.48 -2.98
C ARG A 131 -17.66 1.96 -1.97
N GLN A 132 -18.58 1.10 -2.40
CA GLN A 132 -19.62 0.55 -1.51
C GLN A 132 -19.02 -0.42 -0.50
N GLU A 133 -18.10 -1.26 -0.95
CA GLU A 133 -17.39 -2.18 -0.06
C GLU A 133 -16.48 -1.42 0.92
N LEU A 134 -15.79 -0.36 0.47
CA LEU A 134 -15.04 0.53 1.37
C LEU A 134 -15.95 1.16 2.45
N LEU A 135 -17.14 1.63 2.08
CA LEU A 135 -18.10 2.16 3.04
C LEU A 135 -18.59 1.08 4.00
N ARG A 136 -18.76 -0.17 3.53
CA ARG A 136 -19.06 -1.32 4.40
C ARG A 136 -17.91 -1.61 5.37
N MET A 137 -16.66 -1.52 4.94
CA MET A 137 -15.50 -1.67 5.84
C MET A 137 -15.55 -0.66 6.98
N GLN A 138 -15.94 0.58 6.71
CA GLN A 138 -16.11 1.59 7.77
C GLN A 138 -17.33 1.34 8.65
N ASN A 139 -18.48 1.07 8.07
CA ASN A 139 -19.78 1.13 8.75
C ASN A 139 -20.29 -0.24 9.23
N GLY A 140 -19.71 -1.33 8.75
CA GLY A 140 -20.19 -2.69 8.99
C GLY A 140 -21.37 -3.08 8.11
N GLY A 141 -21.90 -4.25 8.39
CA GLY A 141 -23.04 -4.82 7.65
C GLY A 141 -22.66 -6.04 6.81
N CYS A 142 -23.69 -6.71 6.32
CA CYS A 142 -23.56 -7.95 5.54
C CYS A 142 -24.14 -7.80 4.13
N GLU A 143 -24.30 -6.58 3.64
CA GLU A 143 -24.73 -6.31 2.28
C GLU A 143 -23.64 -6.73 1.29
N ARG A 144 -24.06 -7.35 0.19
CA ARG A 144 -23.16 -7.95 -0.79
C ARG A 144 -22.92 -7.00 -1.96
N PHE A 145 -21.68 -6.54 -2.12
CA PHE A 145 -21.25 -5.67 -3.22
C PHE A 145 -20.28 -6.36 -4.19
N THR A 146 -19.85 -7.58 -3.87
CA THR A 146 -18.89 -8.36 -4.66
C THR A 146 -19.43 -9.76 -4.97
N SER A 147 -18.68 -10.57 -5.72
CA SER A 147 -18.99 -11.99 -5.95
C SER A 147 -18.92 -12.84 -4.67
N ARG A 148 -18.11 -12.42 -3.68
CA ARG A 148 -17.91 -13.13 -2.42
C ARG A 148 -19.01 -12.80 -1.40
N GLN A 149 -19.25 -13.75 -0.49
CA GLN A 149 -20.25 -13.61 0.57
C GLN A 149 -19.65 -12.90 1.80
N PRO A 150 -20.19 -11.74 2.23
CA PRO A 150 -19.80 -11.11 3.48
C PRO A 150 -20.35 -11.85 4.71
N CYS A 151 -19.82 -11.55 5.89
CA CYS A 151 -20.30 -12.04 7.20
C CYS A 151 -20.34 -13.58 7.30
N ARG A 152 -19.37 -14.28 6.73
CA ARG A 152 -19.37 -15.76 6.69
C ARG A 152 -19.19 -16.41 8.06
N LEU A 153 -18.56 -15.76 9.01
CA LEU A 153 -18.41 -16.23 10.38
C LEU A 153 -19.37 -15.53 11.34
N ASP A 154 -19.32 -14.21 11.36
CA ASP A 154 -20.09 -13.38 12.27
C ASP A 154 -20.64 -12.15 11.53
N ARG A 155 -21.65 -11.49 12.12
CA ARG A 155 -22.07 -10.18 11.63
C ARG A 155 -20.91 -9.21 11.75
N PHE A 156 -20.58 -8.54 10.66
CA PHE A 156 -19.43 -7.63 10.61
C PHE A 156 -19.80 -6.24 11.20
N PRO A 157 -19.13 -5.81 12.28
CA PRO A 157 -19.46 -4.55 12.96
C PRO A 157 -18.85 -3.31 12.27
N GLY A 158 -17.95 -3.47 11.29
CA GLY A 158 -17.16 -2.40 10.70
C GLY A 158 -15.97 -1.94 11.55
N ALA A 159 -15.30 -0.92 11.05
CA ALA A 159 -14.15 -0.31 11.73
C ALA A 159 -14.59 0.56 12.92
N ARG A 160 -13.95 0.37 14.08
CA ARG A 160 -14.11 1.25 15.26
C ARG A 160 -13.22 2.50 15.16
N PHE A 161 -12.20 2.44 14.32
CA PHE A 161 -11.35 3.58 13.94
C PHE A 161 -11.98 4.35 12.78
N ARG A 162 -11.47 5.54 12.50
CA ARG A 162 -11.96 6.35 11.38
C ARG A 162 -11.04 6.19 10.17
N ILE A 163 -11.64 5.83 9.04
CA ILE A 163 -10.98 5.88 7.74
C ILE A 163 -11.15 7.30 7.20
N LEU A 164 -10.05 7.91 6.73
CA LEU A 164 -9.97 9.30 6.29
C LEU A 164 -9.66 9.37 4.80
N ALA A 165 -10.38 10.24 4.05
CA ALA A 165 -10.24 10.41 2.60
C ALA A 165 -10.43 11.88 2.19
N ALA A 166 -9.48 12.75 2.52
CA ALA A 166 -9.62 14.20 2.33
C ALA A 166 -9.71 14.64 0.86
N ASN A 167 -9.04 13.93 -0.04
CA ASN A 167 -8.98 14.26 -1.47
C ASN A 167 -9.91 13.42 -2.36
N VAL A 168 -10.75 12.56 -1.79
CA VAL A 168 -11.70 11.75 -2.56
C VAL A 168 -13.08 12.39 -2.53
N ARG A 169 -13.52 12.93 -3.67
CA ARG A 169 -14.80 13.62 -3.82
C ARG A 169 -15.82 12.77 -4.54
N THR A 170 -17.03 12.81 -4.04
CA THR A 170 -18.20 12.23 -4.68
C THR A 170 -18.79 13.19 -5.73
N GLU A 171 -19.77 12.74 -6.48
CA GLU A 171 -20.46 13.50 -7.54
C GLU A 171 -21.04 14.82 -7.06
N ASN A 172 -21.46 14.89 -5.80
CA ASN A 172 -22.02 16.11 -5.18
C ASN A 172 -20.96 17.03 -4.57
N GLY A 173 -19.65 16.72 -4.75
CA GLY A 173 -18.53 17.52 -4.26
C GLY A 173 -18.19 17.33 -2.77
N GLN A 174 -18.91 16.46 -2.05
CA GLN A 174 -18.55 16.11 -0.67
C GLN A 174 -17.42 15.08 -0.64
N THR A 175 -16.70 14.95 0.47
CA THR A 175 -15.74 13.84 0.63
C THR A 175 -16.48 12.53 0.85
N LEU A 176 -15.97 11.43 0.24
CA LEU A 176 -16.54 10.09 0.39
C LEU A 176 -16.55 9.63 1.85
N LEU A 177 -15.51 9.92 2.57
CA LEU A 177 -15.31 9.66 4.00
C LEU A 177 -14.79 10.96 4.67
N PRO A 178 -14.81 11.08 6.01
CA PRO A 178 -14.22 12.24 6.68
C PRO A 178 -12.78 12.48 6.21
N GLY A 179 -12.41 13.70 5.87
CA GLY A 179 -11.05 14.02 5.42
C GLY A 179 -10.05 14.20 6.56
N THR A 180 -10.57 14.49 7.79
CA THR A 180 -9.74 14.85 8.94
C THR A 180 -10.26 14.25 10.24
N GLY A 181 -9.34 14.11 11.20
CA GLY A 181 -9.62 13.74 12.58
C GLY A 181 -8.92 14.68 13.55
N MET A 182 -9.36 14.73 14.81
CA MET A 182 -8.68 15.47 15.87
C MET A 182 -8.71 14.67 17.18
N ARG A 183 -7.58 14.61 17.88
CA ARG A 183 -7.46 13.96 19.17
C ARG A 183 -6.85 14.91 20.20
N THR A 184 -7.40 14.88 21.40
CA THR A 184 -6.96 15.70 22.53
C THR A 184 -6.16 14.82 23.50
N PHE A 185 -5.02 15.33 23.97
CA PHE A 185 -4.14 14.70 24.94
C PHE A 185 -3.89 15.63 26.13
N GLY A 186 -3.53 15.04 27.26
CA GLY A 186 -3.32 15.77 28.51
C GLY A 186 -4.62 16.29 29.12
N THR A 187 -4.51 17.01 30.24
CA THR A 187 -5.65 17.53 31.02
C THR A 187 -5.44 18.96 31.45
N GLY A 188 -6.52 19.70 31.70
CA GLY A 188 -6.51 21.08 32.19
C GLY A 188 -5.66 22.01 31.31
N ARG A 189 -4.73 22.75 31.93
CA ARG A 189 -3.82 23.69 31.25
C ARG A 189 -2.73 23.00 30.39
N ARG A 190 -2.58 21.69 30.51
CA ARG A 190 -1.65 20.87 29.71
C ARG A 190 -2.37 20.11 28.59
N ARG A 191 -3.54 20.54 28.19
CA ARG A 191 -4.30 19.94 27.08
C ARG A 191 -3.75 20.41 25.76
N VAL A 192 -3.46 19.46 24.87
CA VAL A 192 -3.01 19.71 23.49
C VAL A 192 -3.86 18.92 22.51
N ARG A 193 -4.01 19.42 21.28
CA ARG A 193 -4.78 18.80 20.21
C ARG A 193 -3.87 18.47 19.02
N VAL A 194 -4.00 17.24 18.52
CA VAL A 194 -3.32 16.80 17.30
C VAL A 194 -4.38 16.54 16.23
N GLY A 195 -4.23 17.22 15.11
CA GLY A 195 -5.08 17.04 13.92
C GLY A 195 -4.46 16.03 12.98
N PHE A 196 -5.30 15.22 12.33
CA PHE A 196 -4.91 14.22 11.34
C PHE A 196 -5.61 14.52 10.02
N VAL A 197 -4.89 14.42 8.91
CA VAL A 197 -5.41 14.50 7.53
C VAL A 197 -5.11 13.18 6.87
N GLY A 198 -6.11 12.48 6.33
CA GLY A 198 -5.89 11.23 5.61
C GLY A 198 -6.26 11.37 4.14
N LEU A 199 -5.43 10.83 3.23
CA LEU A 199 -5.66 10.91 1.78
C LEU A 199 -4.87 9.83 1.02
N THR A 200 -5.32 9.57 -0.20
CA THR A 200 -4.61 8.69 -1.17
C THR A 200 -3.94 9.50 -2.27
N LEU A 201 -3.13 8.85 -3.09
CA LEU A 201 -2.53 9.45 -4.27
C LEU A 201 -3.62 9.81 -5.31
N ARG A 202 -3.44 10.92 -6.00
CA ARG A 202 -4.37 11.37 -7.06
C ARG A 202 -4.52 10.35 -8.17
N ASP A 203 -3.45 9.62 -8.47
CA ASP A 203 -3.41 8.63 -9.53
C ASP A 203 -4.11 7.31 -9.19
N THR A 204 -4.75 7.18 -8.01
CA THR A 204 -5.59 6.03 -7.65
C THR A 204 -6.58 5.65 -8.76
N SER A 205 -7.11 6.65 -9.50
CA SER A 205 -8.02 6.40 -10.62
C SER A 205 -7.42 5.58 -11.77
N THR A 206 -6.10 5.47 -11.84
CA THR A 206 -5.37 4.67 -12.85
C THR A 206 -4.92 3.31 -12.32
N LEU A 207 -5.04 3.09 -11.00
CA LEU A 207 -4.54 1.90 -10.31
C LEU A 207 -5.65 0.92 -9.93
N VAL A 208 -6.91 1.32 -10.03
CA VAL A 208 -8.05 0.51 -9.61
C VAL A 208 -9.12 0.40 -10.69
N THR A 209 -10.01 -0.58 -10.57
CA THR A 209 -11.08 -0.81 -11.55
C THR A 209 -12.04 0.39 -11.64
N PRO A 210 -12.23 1.01 -12.82
CA PRO A 210 -13.01 2.23 -12.96
C PRO A 210 -14.45 2.14 -12.46
N THR A 211 -15.10 0.97 -12.59
CA THR A 211 -16.47 0.76 -12.11
C THR A 211 -16.57 0.88 -10.59
N GLY A 212 -15.53 0.49 -9.85
CA GLY A 212 -15.47 0.59 -8.40
C GLY A 212 -15.38 2.03 -7.87
N ILE A 213 -14.87 2.94 -8.68
CA ILE A 213 -14.67 4.35 -8.35
C ILE A 213 -15.53 5.30 -9.21
N ALA A 214 -16.52 4.77 -9.93
CA ALA A 214 -17.40 5.57 -10.78
C ALA A 214 -17.99 6.76 -10.00
N GLY A 215 -17.89 7.96 -10.57
CA GLY A 215 -18.35 9.22 -9.97
C GLY A 215 -17.43 9.80 -8.89
N LEU A 216 -16.34 9.12 -8.54
CA LEU A 216 -15.32 9.68 -7.64
C LEU A 216 -14.31 10.52 -8.41
N ARG A 217 -13.79 11.55 -7.73
CA ARG A 217 -12.66 12.37 -8.21
C ARG A 217 -11.59 12.40 -7.12
N PHE A 218 -10.34 12.23 -7.54
CA PHE A 218 -9.17 12.28 -6.68
C PHE A 218 -8.48 13.63 -6.91
N GLU A 219 -8.54 14.50 -5.88
CA GLU A 219 -7.99 15.86 -5.94
C GLU A 219 -6.49 15.87 -5.67
N ASP A 220 -5.83 16.98 -6.03
CA ASP A 220 -4.40 17.17 -5.78
C ASP A 220 -4.08 17.07 -4.29
N GLU A 221 -3.02 16.33 -3.97
CA GLU A 221 -2.63 15.99 -2.62
C GLU A 221 -2.16 17.23 -1.84
N ALA A 222 -1.25 18.02 -2.41
CA ALA A 222 -0.65 19.15 -1.70
C ALA A 222 -1.67 20.25 -1.40
N ASP A 223 -2.53 20.58 -2.37
CA ASP A 223 -3.58 21.58 -2.21
C ASP A 223 -4.60 21.13 -1.14
N THR A 224 -4.98 19.85 -1.17
CA THR A 224 -5.87 19.25 -0.17
C THR A 224 -5.26 19.27 1.23
N ILE A 225 -3.98 18.85 1.37
CA ILE A 225 -3.28 18.85 2.65
C ILE A 225 -3.20 20.26 3.22
N ASN A 226 -2.76 21.24 2.43
CA ASN A 226 -2.59 22.62 2.87
C ASN A 226 -3.93 23.22 3.35
N ALA A 227 -5.01 23.00 2.60
CA ALA A 227 -6.34 23.47 2.98
C ALA A 227 -6.84 22.82 4.29
N ALA A 228 -6.68 21.48 4.42
CA ALA A 228 -7.08 20.74 5.59
C ALA A 228 -6.24 21.11 6.83
N ALA A 229 -4.92 21.24 6.68
CA ALA A 229 -4.02 21.62 7.75
C ALA A 229 -4.31 23.01 8.31
N ARG A 230 -4.52 24.01 7.43
CA ARG A 230 -4.94 25.36 7.85
C ARG A 230 -6.26 25.35 8.61
N ARG A 231 -7.24 24.55 8.15
CA ARG A 231 -8.53 24.38 8.85
C ARG A 231 -8.35 23.77 10.23
N LEU A 232 -7.54 22.71 10.36
CA LEU A 232 -7.25 22.08 11.65
C LEU A 232 -6.56 23.05 12.61
N ARG A 233 -5.59 23.86 12.12
CA ARG A 233 -4.96 24.92 12.93
C ARG A 233 -5.97 25.95 13.40
N ALA A 234 -6.86 26.42 12.53
CA ALA A 234 -7.94 27.35 12.89
C ALA A 234 -8.91 26.75 13.93
N GLN A 235 -9.11 25.42 13.91
CA GLN A 235 -9.89 24.69 14.92
C GLN A 235 -9.10 24.44 16.22
N GLY A 236 -7.84 24.90 16.32
CA GLY A 236 -7.01 24.84 17.50
C GLY A 236 -6.15 23.57 17.58
N ALA A 237 -5.74 22.99 16.46
CA ALA A 237 -4.73 21.94 16.47
C ALA A 237 -3.34 22.52 16.79
N ASP A 238 -2.68 21.94 17.79
CA ASP A 238 -1.32 22.28 18.22
C ASP A 238 -0.24 21.57 17.38
N ALA A 239 -0.62 20.45 16.74
CA ALA A 239 0.16 19.72 15.76
C ALA A 239 -0.75 19.19 14.64
N VAL A 240 -0.19 19.03 13.42
CA VAL A 240 -0.88 18.42 12.28
C VAL A 240 -0.03 17.30 11.72
N VAL A 241 -0.66 16.13 11.61
CA VAL A 241 -0.10 14.89 11.06
C VAL A 241 -0.85 14.52 9.79
N VAL A 242 -0.12 14.33 8.71
CA VAL A 242 -0.65 13.87 7.42
C VAL A 242 -0.44 12.37 7.32
N LEU A 243 -1.47 11.64 6.96
CA LEU A 243 -1.46 10.22 6.62
C LEU A 243 -1.72 10.14 5.12
N ILE A 244 -0.68 9.92 4.33
CA ILE A 244 -0.79 9.94 2.87
C ILE A 244 -0.39 8.60 2.26
N HIS A 245 -1.24 8.07 1.42
CA HIS A 245 -0.89 6.88 0.65
C HIS A 245 -0.21 7.29 -0.66
N GLN A 246 1.04 7.71 -0.54
CA GLN A 246 2.03 7.98 -1.58
C GLN A 246 3.40 7.91 -0.90
N GLY A 247 4.46 7.50 -1.61
CA GLY A 247 5.72 7.17 -0.95
C GLY A 247 6.98 7.63 -1.67
N LEU A 248 8.09 7.30 -1.04
CA LEU A 248 9.45 7.55 -1.51
C LEU A 248 10.24 6.24 -1.63
N ASN A 249 11.33 6.30 -2.39
CA ASN A 249 12.28 5.21 -2.59
C ASN A 249 13.60 5.57 -1.90
N PRO A 250 13.90 4.99 -0.72
CA PRO A 250 15.15 5.22 -0.02
C PRO A 250 16.29 4.39 -0.65
N ARG A 251 17.55 4.83 -0.45
CA ARG A 251 18.73 4.04 -0.80
C ARG A 251 19.39 3.38 0.40
N LEU A 252 19.02 3.77 1.61
CA LEU A 252 19.66 3.38 2.86
C LEU A 252 18.76 2.49 3.71
N GLY A 253 19.29 1.97 4.82
CA GLY A 253 18.61 1.00 5.66
C GLY A 253 17.33 1.53 6.33
N TYR A 254 16.52 0.62 6.82
CA TYR A 254 15.15 0.85 7.32
C TYR A 254 15.00 1.93 8.40
N ASN A 255 16.05 2.24 9.13
CA ASN A 255 16.06 3.26 10.19
C ASN A 255 17.12 4.35 9.94
N ASP A 256 17.48 4.62 8.69
CA ASP A 256 18.35 5.75 8.34
C ASP A 256 17.57 7.06 8.41
N HIS A 257 18.19 8.08 9.03
CA HIS A 257 17.59 9.39 9.26
C HIS A 257 18.20 10.48 8.39
N SER A 258 19.10 10.13 7.47
CA SER A 258 19.89 11.10 6.71
C SER A 258 19.13 11.76 5.55
N CYS A 259 18.07 11.16 5.05
CA CYS A 259 17.37 11.51 3.80
C CYS A 259 18.25 11.41 2.54
N ALA A 260 19.44 10.81 2.62
CA ALA A 260 20.40 10.79 1.52
C ALA A 260 19.90 9.91 0.36
N GLY A 261 19.90 10.50 -0.85
CA GLY A 261 19.54 9.78 -2.08
C GLY A 261 18.10 9.31 -2.16
N ILE A 262 17.20 9.86 -1.35
CA ILE A 262 15.77 9.55 -1.40
C ILE A 262 15.16 10.12 -2.68
N THR A 263 14.31 9.33 -3.36
CA THR A 263 13.63 9.69 -4.61
C THR A 263 12.14 9.32 -4.52
N GLY A 264 11.35 9.67 -5.53
CA GLY A 264 9.94 9.26 -5.65
C GLY A 264 8.96 10.43 -5.72
N ASP A 265 7.73 10.13 -6.13
CA ASP A 265 6.72 11.12 -6.52
C ASP A 265 6.22 11.95 -5.32
N LEU A 266 6.27 11.40 -4.12
CA LEU A 266 5.92 12.15 -2.92
C LEU A 266 6.78 13.42 -2.75
N LEU A 267 8.02 13.48 -3.26
CA LEU A 267 8.85 14.70 -3.19
C LEU A 267 8.16 15.92 -3.81
N GLN A 268 7.42 15.73 -4.90
CA GLN A 268 6.69 16.82 -5.56
C GLN A 268 5.56 17.36 -4.68
N VAL A 269 4.90 16.48 -3.91
CA VAL A 269 3.88 16.88 -2.94
C VAL A 269 4.53 17.62 -1.76
N LEU A 270 5.59 17.05 -1.17
CA LEU A 270 6.30 17.62 -0.01
C LEU A 270 6.84 19.02 -0.29
N ALA A 271 7.38 19.28 -1.48
CA ALA A 271 7.89 20.57 -1.90
C ALA A 271 6.83 21.68 -1.94
N ARG A 272 5.54 21.32 -1.96
CA ARG A 272 4.39 22.25 -2.00
C ARG A 272 3.69 22.41 -0.65
N LEU A 273 4.02 21.60 0.36
CA LEU A 273 3.39 21.69 1.67
C LEU A 273 3.77 22.99 2.40
N ASP A 274 2.82 23.58 3.11
CA ASP A 274 3.06 24.76 3.92
C ASP A 274 3.52 24.39 5.37
N ARG A 275 3.91 25.38 6.16
CA ARG A 275 4.44 25.19 7.53
C ARG A 275 3.39 24.72 8.55
N SER A 276 2.15 24.52 8.17
CA SER A 276 1.10 24.03 9.06
C SER A 276 1.22 22.53 9.36
N VAL A 277 2.02 21.80 8.59
CA VAL A 277 2.28 20.36 8.75
C VAL A 277 3.50 20.11 9.63
N ASP A 278 3.43 19.16 10.58
CA ASP A 278 4.54 18.76 11.45
C ASP A 278 5.12 17.39 11.12
N VAL A 279 4.26 16.45 10.66
CA VAL A 279 4.65 15.07 10.34
C VAL A 279 3.86 14.59 9.12
N VAL A 280 4.53 13.82 8.27
CA VAL A 280 3.94 13.06 7.16
C VAL A 280 4.23 11.58 7.39
N VAL A 281 3.20 10.79 7.57
CA VAL A 281 3.26 9.33 7.54
C VAL A 281 2.81 8.89 6.16
N SER A 282 3.65 8.13 5.46
CA SER A 282 3.48 7.78 4.05
C SER A 282 3.45 6.26 3.85
N GLY A 283 3.03 5.81 2.66
CA GLY A 283 2.89 4.40 2.30
C GLY A 283 3.12 4.15 0.80
N HIS A 284 2.44 3.16 0.22
CA HIS A 284 2.36 2.84 -1.21
C HIS A 284 3.61 2.18 -1.81
N THR A 285 4.80 2.68 -1.53
CA THR A 285 6.05 2.16 -2.14
C THR A 285 6.61 0.92 -1.44
N HIS A 286 5.99 0.48 -0.32
CA HIS A 286 6.44 -0.66 0.47
C HIS A 286 7.89 -0.55 0.94
N HIS A 287 8.32 0.66 1.26
CA HIS A 287 9.66 0.95 1.80
C HIS A 287 9.57 1.56 3.19
N SER A 288 10.67 1.45 3.93
CA SER A 288 10.81 2.05 5.25
C SER A 288 11.87 3.14 5.24
N TYR A 289 11.54 4.29 5.82
CA TYR A 289 12.46 5.43 5.96
C TYR A 289 11.99 6.39 7.04
N ILE A 290 12.95 7.19 7.52
CA ILE A 290 12.71 8.36 8.36
C ILE A 290 13.51 9.51 7.77
N CYS A 291 12.87 10.62 7.47
CA CYS A 291 13.49 11.79 6.89
C CYS A 291 13.06 13.06 7.61
N ASP A 292 13.99 13.78 8.21
CA ASP A 292 13.78 15.18 8.58
C ASP A 292 13.89 16.02 7.30
N TYR A 293 12.73 16.34 6.71
CA TYR A 293 12.66 17.08 5.44
C TYR A 293 13.30 18.45 5.53
N GLY A 294 13.45 19.02 6.74
CA GLY A 294 14.19 20.24 6.97
C GLY A 294 15.66 20.19 6.54
N ARG A 295 16.22 18.99 6.36
CA ARG A 295 17.57 18.80 5.79
C ARG A 295 17.60 18.96 4.27
N ILE A 296 16.46 18.77 3.60
CA ILE A 296 16.27 18.97 2.14
C ILE A 296 15.81 20.41 1.91
N ASP A 297 14.81 20.88 2.67
CA ASP A 297 14.29 22.24 2.61
C ASP A 297 14.06 22.80 4.02
N ALA A 298 14.97 23.66 4.47
CA ALA A 298 14.92 24.29 5.80
C ALA A 298 13.65 25.12 6.05
N THR A 299 12.91 25.48 5.00
CA THR A 299 11.64 26.19 5.14
C THR A 299 10.48 25.26 5.50
N ARG A 300 10.66 23.94 5.41
CA ARG A 300 9.66 22.87 5.62
C ARG A 300 10.15 21.82 6.61
N PRO A 301 10.30 22.17 7.89
CA PRO A 301 10.92 21.29 8.88
C PRO A 301 9.91 20.26 9.44
N PHE A 302 9.30 19.42 8.60
CA PHE A 302 8.46 18.30 9.04
C PHE A 302 9.21 16.96 8.92
N LEU A 303 8.80 15.97 9.71
CA LEU A 303 9.27 14.59 9.54
C LEU A 303 8.44 13.88 8.46
N VAL A 304 9.11 13.06 7.65
CA VAL A 304 8.48 12.14 6.72
C VAL A 304 8.89 10.71 7.10
N THR A 305 7.92 9.81 7.24
CA THR A 305 8.17 8.44 7.69
C THR A 305 7.38 7.43 6.88
N SER A 306 7.91 6.21 6.78
CA SER A 306 7.22 5.04 6.25
C SER A 306 7.74 3.78 6.93
N ALA A 307 6.91 2.72 7.00
CA ALA A 307 7.11 1.58 7.88
C ALA A 307 7.08 0.23 7.13
N GLU A 308 7.58 0.18 5.89
CA GLU A 308 7.57 -1.05 5.08
C GLU A 308 6.12 -1.50 4.79
N LYS A 309 5.84 -2.79 4.79
CA LYS A 309 4.54 -3.42 4.58
C LYS A 309 4.29 -4.58 5.54
N ASN A 310 3.09 -5.17 5.49
CA ASN A 310 2.72 -6.41 6.20
C ASN A 310 2.91 -6.36 7.72
N GLY A 311 2.96 -5.16 8.31
CA GLY A 311 3.21 -4.98 9.74
C GLY A 311 4.63 -5.33 10.17
N ALA A 312 5.60 -5.31 9.26
CA ALA A 312 7.00 -5.60 9.51
C ALA A 312 7.67 -4.59 10.45
N ILE A 313 7.24 -3.34 10.38
CA ILE A 313 7.79 -2.21 11.13
C ILE A 313 6.65 -1.40 11.76
N LEU A 314 6.93 -0.83 12.92
CA LEU A 314 6.20 0.28 13.51
C LEU A 314 7.09 1.51 13.56
N THR A 315 6.66 2.62 13.00
CA THR A 315 7.32 3.91 13.23
C THR A 315 6.81 4.52 14.53
N ASN A 316 7.69 4.72 15.49
CA ASN A 316 7.43 5.33 16.79
C ASN A 316 7.79 6.81 16.76
N ILE A 317 6.81 7.70 16.55
CA ILE A 317 7.00 9.14 16.41
C ILE A 317 6.69 9.82 17.75
N SER A 318 7.59 10.64 18.25
CA SER A 318 7.44 11.42 19.49
C SER A 318 7.35 12.91 19.17
N LEU A 319 6.28 13.56 19.64
CA LEU A 319 6.09 15.00 19.57
C LEU A 319 6.13 15.61 20.97
N SER A 320 6.93 16.65 21.18
CA SER A 320 6.86 17.52 22.36
C SER A 320 6.09 18.79 21.98
N ILE A 321 4.92 18.98 22.57
CA ILE A 321 4.00 20.08 22.23
C ILE A 321 3.93 21.07 23.40
N ASP A 322 4.22 22.33 23.14
CA ASP A 322 4.05 23.42 24.13
C ASP A 322 2.56 23.79 24.22
N PRO A 323 1.90 23.52 25.35
CA PRO A 323 0.47 23.79 25.50
C PRO A 323 0.12 25.28 25.66
N VAL A 324 1.13 26.16 25.85
CA VAL A 324 0.94 27.60 25.98
C VAL A 324 1.16 28.32 24.64
N ARG A 325 2.16 27.83 23.87
CA ARG A 325 2.48 28.40 22.56
C ARG A 325 1.75 27.71 21.40
N HIS A 326 1.03 26.64 21.69
CA HIS A 326 0.25 25.86 20.71
C HIS A 326 1.08 25.40 19.51
N ARG A 327 2.27 24.82 19.78
CA ARG A 327 3.18 24.36 18.71
C ARG A 327 4.06 23.20 19.15
N VAL A 328 4.50 22.43 18.18
CA VAL A 328 5.55 21.42 18.35
C VAL A 328 6.90 22.10 18.62
N THR A 329 7.60 21.68 19.66
CA THR A 329 8.91 22.19 20.06
C THR A 329 10.04 21.21 19.79
N ALA A 330 9.73 19.91 19.74
CA ALA A 330 10.66 18.86 19.33
C ALA A 330 9.88 17.69 18.75
N LYS A 331 10.51 16.98 17.82
CA LYS A 331 9.99 15.78 17.19
C LYS A 331 11.13 14.81 16.84
N SER A 332 10.86 13.53 16.97
CA SER A 332 11.75 12.44 16.57
C SER A 332 10.92 11.24 16.12
N ALA A 333 11.52 10.35 15.37
CA ALA A 333 10.92 9.08 14.97
C ALA A 333 11.99 7.99 14.96
N ASP A 334 11.57 6.74 15.22
CA ASP A 334 12.39 5.54 15.09
C ASP A 334 11.55 4.40 14.52
N ASN A 335 12.10 3.64 13.59
CA ASN A 335 11.50 2.44 13.04
C ASN A 335 11.85 1.22 13.90
N VAL A 336 10.83 0.55 14.42
CA VAL A 336 10.93 -0.62 15.29
C VAL A 336 10.54 -1.86 14.51
N LEU A 337 11.48 -2.81 14.34
CA LEU A 337 11.21 -4.10 13.72
C LEU A 337 10.21 -4.89 14.57
N VAL A 338 9.13 -5.35 13.97
CA VAL A 338 8.14 -6.23 14.62
C VAL A 338 8.61 -7.66 14.42
N GLN A 339 9.59 -8.08 15.24
CA GLN A 339 10.14 -9.43 15.16
C GLN A 339 9.05 -10.47 15.43
N SER A 340 8.91 -11.44 14.53
CA SER A 340 7.88 -12.48 14.54
C SER A 340 8.46 -13.87 14.84
N GLU A 341 8.12 -14.89 14.07
CA GLU A 341 8.59 -16.27 14.26
C GLU A 341 9.64 -16.67 13.22
N ALA A 342 10.53 -17.60 13.61
CA ALA A 342 11.54 -18.14 12.72
C ALA A 342 10.90 -18.92 11.56
N TYR A 343 11.55 -18.87 10.39
CA TYR A 343 11.16 -19.65 9.22
C TYR A 343 12.37 -19.95 8.34
N ALA A 344 12.23 -20.91 7.44
CA ALA A 344 13.25 -21.19 6.42
C ALA A 344 12.83 -20.65 5.05
N ASP A 345 13.77 -20.07 4.32
CA ASP A 345 13.64 -19.71 2.91
C ASP A 345 14.77 -20.30 2.05
N ARG A 346 14.82 -19.94 0.76
CA ARG A 346 15.86 -20.42 -0.17
C ARG A 346 17.30 -20.01 0.23
N ARG A 347 17.46 -19.01 1.11
CA ARG A 347 18.75 -18.52 1.63
C ARG A 347 19.13 -19.17 2.97
N GLY A 348 18.30 -20.06 3.48
CA GLY A 348 18.49 -20.76 4.76
C GLY A 348 17.51 -20.31 5.84
N GLU A 349 17.82 -20.66 7.07
CA GLU A 349 17.01 -20.34 8.25
C GLU A 349 17.08 -18.83 8.58
N VAL A 350 15.93 -18.25 8.90
CA VAL A 350 15.80 -16.91 9.46
C VAL A 350 15.32 -17.05 10.89
N SER A 351 16.27 -16.95 11.81
CA SER A 351 16.04 -17.19 13.23
C SER A 351 15.76 -15.88 14.00
N LEU A 352 15.14 -16.00 15.16
CA LEU A 352 15.01 -14.90 16.10
C LEU A 352 16.38 -14.43 16.58
N THR A 353 16.49 -13.15 16.88
CA THR A 353 17.72 -12.54 17.40
C THR A 353 17.45 -11.72 18.66
N SER A 354 18.39 -11.74 19.60
CA SER A 354 18.35 -10.88 20.78
C SER A 354 18.77 -9.44 20.54
N LEU A 355 19.26 -9.12 19.33
CA LEU A 355 19.68 -7.75 18.95
C LEU A 355 18.51 -6.79 18.80
N TYR A 356 17.31 -7.32 18.51
CA TYR A 356 16.09 -6.55 18.32
C TYR A 356 14.98 -7.01 19.25
N PRO A 357 14.03 -6.14 19.62
CA PRO A 357 12.92 -6.50 20.50
C PRO A 357 12.11 -7.67 19.94
N ALA A 358 11.91 -8.69 20.76
CA ALA A 358 10.94 -9.75 20.48
C ALA A 358 9.58 -9.38 21.09
N PHE A 359 8.52 -9.77 20.43
CA PHE A 359 7.15 -9.54 20.86
C PHE A 359 6.42 -10.89 20.95
N PRO A 360 5.71 -11.19 22.05
CA PRO A 360 4.87 -12.38 22.12
C PRO A 360 3.66 -12.22 21.21
N ARG A 361 3.07 -13.32 20.76
CA ARG A 361 1.78 -13.27 20.06
C ARG A 361 0.69 -12.74 21.01
N ASP A 362 -0.04 -11.71 20.59
CA ASP A 362 -1.21 -11.25 21.34
C ASP A 362 -2.29 -12.33 21.33
N PRO A 363 -2.76 -12.81 22.52
CA PRO A 363 -3.66 -13.96 22.58
C PRO A 363 -5.03 -13.68 21.97
N ALA A 364 -5.57 -12.46 22.11
CA ALA A 364 -6.89 -12.12 21.57
C ALA A 364 -6.87 -12.03 20.04
N VAL A 365 -5.82 -11.39 19.49
CA VAL A 365 -5.63 -11.28 18.04
C VAL A 365 -5.28 -12.65 17.44
N ALA A 366 -4.44 -13.45 18.10
CA ALA A 366 -4.11 -14.81 17.66
C ALA A 366 -5.35 -15.72 17.63
N ALA A 367 -6.25 -15.62 18.62
CA ALA A 367 -7.50 -16.37 18.64
C ALA A 367 -8.44 -15.94 17.49
N LEU A 368 -8.52 -14.65 17.18
CA LEU A 368 -9.26 -14.16 16.03
C LEU A 368 -8.72 -14.77 14.73
N VAL A 369 -7.41 -14.68 14.49
CA VAL A 369 -6.75 -15.22 13.30
C VAL A 369 -7.01 -16.73 13.19
N ALA A 370 -6.86 -17.50 14.28
CA ALA A 370 -7.07 -18.94 14.28
C ALA A 370 -8.52 -19.33 13.88
N ARG A 371 -9.53 -18.56 14.28
CA ARG A 371 -10.93 -18.80 13.87
C ARG A 371 -11.10 -18.67 12.35
N TYR A 372 -10.54 -17.64 11.74
CA TYR A 372 -10.62 -17.43 10.29
C TYR A 372 -9.75 -18.45 9.54
N ALA A 373 -8.56 -18.78 10.06
CA ALA A 373 -7.68 -19.80 9.50
C ALA A 373 -8.37 -21.17 9.43
N ALA A 374 -9.08 -21.57 10.49
CA ALA A 374 -9.80 -22.85 10.52
C ALA A 374 -10.82 -22.98 9.39
N VAL A 375 -11.49 -21.89 8.99
CA VAL A 375 -12.45 -21.89 7.88
C VAL A 375 -11.73 -21.72 6.52
N ALA A 376 -10.64 -20.95 6.45
CA ALA A 376 -9.88 -20.73 5.23
C ALA A 376 -9.04 -21.94 4.81
N THR A 377 -8.47 -22.70 5.76
CA THR A 377 -7.53 -23.79 5.49
C THR A 377 -8.06 -24.81 4.47
N PRO A 378 -9.27 -25.36 4.57
CA PRO A 378 -9.77 -26.30 3.57
C PRO A 378 -9.97 -25.67 2.19
N ILE A 379 -10.26 -24.37 2.11
CA ILE A 379 -10.39 -23.62 0.85
C ILE A 379 -9.00 -23.43 0.24
N ILE A 380 -8.03 -22.99 1.05
CA ILE A 380 -6.62 -22.79 0.65
C ILE A 380 -6.01 -24.09 0.16
N ALA A 381 -6.25 -25.18 0.88
CA ALA A 381 -5.69 -26.50 0.58
C ALA A 381 -6.43 -27.25 -0.55
N ARG A 382 -7.55 -26.73 -1.05
CA ARG A 382 -8.35 -27.38 -2.10
C ARG A 382 -7.51 -27.61 -3.36
N PRO A 383 -7.27 -28.87 -3.78
CA PRO A 383 -6.60 -29.15 -5.05
C PRO A 383 -7.43 -28.63 -6.23
N ILE A 384 -6.78 -28.02 -7.21
CA ILE A 384 -7.42 -27.49 -8.41
C ILE A 384 -6.97 -28.21 -9.69
N GLY A 385 -5.79 -28.82 -9.69
CA GLY A 385 -5.23 -29.51 -10.84
C GLY A 385 -3.76 -29.87 -10.61
N ARG A 386 -3.07 -30.16 -11.70
CA ARG A 386 -1.65 -30.52 -11.69
C ARG A 386 -0.85 -29.70 -12.68
N LEU A 387 0.43 -29.43 -12.37
CA LEU A 387 1.42 -28.88 -13.28
C LEU A 387 2.63 -29.82 -13.36
N PRO A 388 3.33 -29.90 -14.52
CA PRO A 388 4.50 -30.76 -14.68
C PRO A 388 5.77 -30.22 -13.99
N GLY A 389 5.71 -28.98 -13.50
CA GLY A 389 6.81 -28.30 -12.83
C GLY A 389 6.44 -26.88 -12.42
N PRO A 390 7.37 -26.11 -11.84
CA PRO A 390 7.11 -24.77 -11.36
C PRO A 390 6.94 -23.77 -12.51
N ALA A 391 5.85 -22.97 -12.46
CA ALA A 391 5.69 -21.79 -13.30
C ALA A 391 6.34 -20.58 -12.59
N LEU A 392 7.54 -20.22 -13.03
CA LEU A 392 8.35 -19.18 -12.40
C LEU A 392 8.00 -17.79 -12.95
N LYS A 393 7.91 -16.79 -12.06
CA LYS A 393 7.79 -15.37 -12.43
C LYS A 393 9.11 -14.77 -12.94
N ARG A 394 10.24 -15.42 -12.64
CA ARG A 394 11.54 -14.96 -13.12
C ARG A 394 11.55 -14.94 -14.65
N ALA A 395 11.74 -13.75 -15.18
CA ALA A 395 11.80 -13.54 -16.62
C ALA A 395 13.17 -13.92 -17.20
N ASN A 396 13.15 -14.30 -18.48
CA ASN A 396 14.34 -14.45 -19.33
C ASN A 396 14.90 -13.08 -19.75
N ASP A 397 15.91 -13.07 -20.63
CA ASP A 397 16.56 -11.84 -21.11
C ASP A 397 15.65 -10.95 -21.98
N ALA A 398 14.59 -11.49 -22.51
CA ALA A 398 13.56 -10.74 -23.23
C ALA A 398 12.43 -10.22 -22.31
N GLY A 399 12.49 -10.51 -21.02
CA GLY A 399 11.46 -10.10 -20.07
C GLY A 399 10.24 -11.01 -20.02
N GLU A 400 10.30 -12.20 -20.63
CA GLU A 400 9.24 -13.18 -20.69
C GLU A 400 9.35 -14.20 -19.55
N SER A 401 8.23 -14.63 -18.97
CA SER A 401 8.20 -15.59 -17.86
C SER A 401 7.17 -16.70 -18.08
N VAL A 402 7.52 -17.92 -17.66
CA VAL A 402 6.61 -19.08 -17.72
C VAL A 402 5.29 -18.80 -17.00
N ALA A 403 5.33 -18.13 -15.85
CA ALA A 403 4.15 -17.74 -15.09
C ALA A 403 3.26 -16.75 -15.84
N GLY A 404 3.86 -15.76 -16.49
CA GLY A 404 3.13 -14.78 -17.29
C GLY A 404 2.45 -15.42 -18.50
N ASP A 405 3.16 -16.28 -19.21
CA ASP A 405 2.62 -17.00 -20.35
C ASP A 405 1.48 -17.94 -19.98
N LEU A 406 1.61 -18.64 -18.85
CA LEU A 406 0.56 -19.52 -18.32
C LEU A 406 -0.73 -18.72 -18.02
N ILE A 407 -0.60 -17.56 -17.41
CA ILE A 407 -1.74 -16.65 -17.11
C ILE A 407 -2.36 -16.13 -18.40
N ALA A 408 -1.56 -15.65 -19.34
CA ALA A 408 -2.06 -15.14 -20.61
C ALA A 408 -2.77 -16.24 -21.44
N ASP A 409 -2.30 -17.48 -21.38
CA ASP A 409 -2.95 -18.65 -22.01
C ASP A 409 -4.29 -18.96 -21.34
N ALA A 410 -4.37 -18.83 -20.01
CA ALA A 410 -5.62 -18.99 -19.27
C ALA A 410 -6.65 -17.91 -19.64
N PHE A 411 -6.21 -16.66 -19.77
CA PHE A 411 -7.05 -15.54 -20.20
C PHE A 411 -7.62 -15.79 -21.61
N LEU A 412 -6.77 -16.19 -22.56
CA LEU A 412 -7.22 -16.53 -23.90
C LEU A 412 -8.22 -17.70 -23.89
N ALA A 413 -7.93 -18.77 -23.16
CA ALA A 413 -8.81 -19.94 -23.07
C ALA A 413 -10.18 -19.58 -22.48
N ALA A 414 -10.22 -18.70 -21.50
CA ALA A 414 -11.46 -18.26 -20.88
C ALA A 414 -12.33 -17.40 -21.80
N THR A 415 -11.76 -16.74 -22.81
CA THR A 415 -12.43 -15.68 -23.58
C THR A 415 -12.50 -15.93 -25.10
N SER A 416 -11.88 -17.01 -25.61
CA SER A 416 -11.83 -17.34 -27.04
C SER A 416 -13.17 -17.84 -27.62
N GLY A 417 -14.12 -18.27 -26.78
CA GLY A 417 -15.42 -18.75 -27.25
C GLY A 417 -16.30 -17.63 -27.80
N PRO A 418 -17.22 -17.94 -28.76
CA PRO A 418 -18.10 -16.94 -29.37
C PRO A 418 -18.97 -16.20 -28.35
N ASP A 419 -19.43 -16.88 -27.31
CA ASP A 419 -20.25 -16.28 -26.25
C ASP A 419 -19.41 -15.62 -25.14
N ARG A 420 -18.09 -15.66 -25.23
CA ARG A 420 -17.15 -15.19 -24.20
C ARG A 420 -16.23 -14.06 -24.68
N GLY A 421 -16.54 -13.46 -25.83
CA GLY A 421 -15.79 -12.32 -26.35
C GLY A 421 -15.02 -12.59 -27.63
N ASN A 422 -14.87 -13.86 -28.05
CA ASN A 422 -14.24 -14.27 -29.32
C ASN A 422 -12.79 -13.78 -29.46
N ALA A 423 -12.05 -13.81 -28.35
CA ALA A 423 -10.66 -13.33 -28.30
C ALA A 423 -9.73 -14.23 -29.13
N VAL A 424 -8.76 -13.61 -29.80
CA VAL A 424 -7.75 -14.29 -30.61
C VAL A 424 -6.35 -14.22 -30.00
N LEU A 425 -6.12 -13.31 -29.06
CA LEU A 425 -4.91 -13.18 -28.28
C LEU A 425 -5.21 -12.55 -26.91
N ALA A 426 -4.30 -12.71 -25.96
CA ALA A 426 -4.40 -12.11 -24.64
C ALA A 426 -3.05 -11.60 -24.16
N PHE A 427 -3.11 -10.61 -23.25
CA PHE A 427 -1.94 -10.13 -22.52
C PHE A 427 -2.21 -10.10 -21.02
N THR A 428 -1.15 -10.37 -20.24
CA THR A 428 -1.08 -9.99 -18.83
C THR A 428 0.18 -9.18 -18.58
N ASN A 429 0.17 -8.32 -17.56
CA ASN A 429 1.34 -7.53 -17.17
C ASN A 429 2.23 -8.32 -16.20
N GLN A 430 3.53 -8.13 -16.28
CA GLN A 430 4.50 -8.79 -15.41
C GLN A 430 4.25 -8.51 -13.91
N THR A 431 3.75 -7.33 -13.57
CA THR A 431 3.44 -6.91 -12.20
C THR A 431 2.26 -7.65 -11.59
N SER A 432 1.34 -8.19 -12.41
CA SER A 432 0.22 -9.01 -11.95
C SER A 432 0.64 -10.40 -11.46
N VAL A 433 1.86 -10.84 -11.75
CA VAL A 433 2.42 -12.11 -11.25
C VAL A 433 3.11 -11.86 -9.92
N ARG A 434 2.44 -12.14 -8.79
CA ARG A 434 2.97 -11.79 -7.48
C ARG A 434 4.05 -12.75 -6.98
N VAL A 435 3.86 -14.06 -7.13
CA VAL A 435 4.78 -15.13 -6.71
C VAL A 435 4.88 -16.22 -7.75
N ASP A 436 5.88 -17.10 -7.60
CA ASP A 436 6.00 -18.33 -8.39
C ASP A 436 4.86 -19.29 -8.05
N LEU A 437 4.36 -20.05 -9.03
CA LEU A 437 3.45 -21.17 -8.80
C LEU A 437 4.25 -22.46 -8.77
N VAL A 438 4.49 -23.00 -7.58
CA VAL A 438 5.31 -24.19 -7.35
C VAL A 438 4.41 -25.35 -6.92
N PRO A 439 4.16 -26.35 -7.78
CA PRO A 439 3.34 -27.50 -7.42
C PRO A 439 4.00 -28.34 -6.32
N ALA A 440 3.21 -29.15 -5.62
CA ALA A 440 3.70 -30.19 -4.73
C ALA A 440 4.53 -31.25 -5.50
N ALA A 441 5.20 -32.14 -4.77
CA ALA A 441 6.05 -33.19 -5.38
C ALA A 441 5.31 -34.12 -6.35
N ASP A 442 4.01 -34.32 -6.16
CA ASP A 442 3.13 -35.09 -7.03
C ASP A 442 2.54 -34.26 -8.20
N GLY A 443 2.94 -33.00 -8.32
CA GLY A 443 2.43 -32.06 -9.31
C GLY A 443 1.17 -31.28 -8.89
N THR A 444 0.58 -31.58 -7.74
CA THR A 444 -0.67 -30.95 -7.29
C THR A 444 -0.49 -29.46 -7.03
N VAL A 445 -1.46 -28.67 -7.52
CA VAL A 445 -1.60 -27.24 -7.27
C VAL A 445 -2.88 -27.00 -6.47
N THR A 446 -2.79 -26.12 -5.45
CA THR A 446 -3.94 -25.74 -4.62
C THR A 446 -4.49 -24.38 -5.01
N PHE A 447 -5.75 -24.12 -4.63
CA PHE A 447 -6.38 -22.81 -4.82
C PHE A 447 -5.62 -21.69 -4.10
N GLY A 448 -5.08 -21.96 -2.92
CA GLY A 448 -4.25 -20.99 -2.18
C GLY A 448 -3.03 -20.52 -2.97
N GLN A 449 -2.29 -21.46 -3.56
CA GLN A 449 -1.11 -21.14 -4.39
C GLN A 449 -1.49 -20.28 -5.61
N LEU A 450 -2.63 -20.59 -6.22
CA LEU A 450 -3.14 -19.83 -7.35
C LEU A 450 -3.48 -18.40 -6.96
N PHE A 451 -4.20 -18.27 -5.86
CA PHE A 451 -4.60 -16.98 -5.32
C PHE A 451 -3.40 -16.12 -4.89
N GLU A 452 -2.36 -16.74 -4.29
CA GLU A 452 -1.11 -16.03 -3.97
C GLU A 452 -0.40 -15.50 -5.23
N MET A 453 -0.51 -16.22 -6.35
CA MET A 453 0.05 -15.80 -7.63
C MET A 453 -0.74 -14.63 -8.24
N GLN A 454 -2.07 -14.65 -8.15
CA GLN A 454 -2.98 -13.61 -8.68
C GLN A 454 -4.02 -13.17 -7.64
N PRO A 455 -3.66 -12.37 -6.63
CA PRO A 455 -4.57 -12.03 -5.53
C PRO A 455 -5.53 -10.85 -5.81
N TYR A 456 -5.44 -10.22 -6.97
CA TYR A 456 -6.09 -8.93 -7.23
C TYR A 456 -7.57 -9.03 -7.56
N GLY A 457 -8.04 -10.16 -8.12
CA GLY A 457 -9.44 -10.38 -8.47
C GLY A 457 -9.94 -9.45 -9.58
N ASN A 458 -9.10 -9.16 -10.57
CA ASN A 458 -9.49 -8.40 -11.75
C ASN A 458 -10.46 -9.22 -12.60
N ASN A 459 -11.42 -8.55 -13.24
CA ASN A 459 -12.22 -9.17 -14.29
C ASN A 459 -11.43 -9.18 -15.61
N LEU A 460 -11.63 -10.23 -16.42
CA LEU A 460 -11.15 -10.21 -17.79
C LEU A 460 -12.03 -9.28 -18.62
N VAL A 461 -11.38 -8.57 -19.55
CA VAL A 461 -12.03 -7.69 -20.51
C VAL A 461 -11.53 -8.03 -21.91
N VAL A 462 -12.45 -8.34 -22.82
CA VAL A 462 -12.14 -8.49 -24.24
C VAL A 462 -12.50 -7.20 -24.96
N LEU A 463 -11.57 -6.66 -25.71
CA LEU A 463 -11.75 -5.41 -26.46
C LEU A 463 -11.25 -5.56 -27.89
N THR A 464 -11.76 -4.76 -28.81
CA THR A 464 -11.29 -4.69 -30.19
C THR A 464 -10.19 -3.63 -30.28
N MET A 465 -9.03 -4.03 -30.79
CA MET A 465 -7.89 -3.14 -31.05
C MET A 465 -7.39 -3.35 -32.48
N THR A 466 -6.90 -2.28 -33.10
CA THR A 466 -6.12 -2.40 -34.35
C THR A 466 -4.70 -2.90 -34.05
N GLY A 467 -4.01 -3.45 -35.06
CA GLY A 467 -2.62 -3.86 -34.89
C GLY A 467 -1.70 -2.70 -34.50
N GLY A 468 -1.97 -1.49 -35.02
CA GLY A 468 -1.27 -0.27 -34.61
C GLY A 468 -1.49 0.10 -33.14
N GLN A 469 -2.70 -0.10 -32.60
CA GLN A 469 -2.97 0.10 -31.17
C GLN A 469 -2.30 -0.95 -30.30
N ILE A 470 -2.22 -2.22 -30.76
CA ILE A 470 -1.47 -3.28 -30.09
C ILE A 470 0.02 -2.92 -30.06
N ARG A 471 0.59 -2.45 -31.18
CA ARG A 471 1.96 -1.96 -31.24
C ARG A 471 2.20 -0.82 -30.26
N ALA A 472 1.31 0.15 -30.20
CA ALA A 472 1.39 1.27 -29.26
C ALA A 472 1.38 0.80 -27.79
N ALA A 473 0.54 -0.19 -27.44
CA ALA A 473 0.55 -0.78 -26.10
C ALA A 473 1.90 -1.47 -25.79
N LEU A 474 2.47 -2.20 -26.74
CA LEU A 474 3.78 -2.85 -26.57
C LEU A 474 4.93 -1.83 -26.47
N GLU A 475 4.88 -0.71 -27.19
CA GLU A 475 5.86 0.39 -27.05
C GLU A 475 5.84 1.01 -25.65
N GLN A 476 4.66 1.09 -25.01
CA GLN A 476 4.49 1.63 -23.68
C GLN A 476 5.22 0.81 -22.59
N GLN A 477 5.70 -0.39 -22.87
CA GLN A 477 6.59 -1.14 -22.00
C GLN A 477 7.91 -0.41 -21.70
N PHE A 478 8.33 0.49 -22.60
CA PHE A 478 9.64 1.16 -22.60
C PHE A 478 9.58 2.68 -22.52
N ALA A 479 8.39 3.27 -22.67
CA ALA A 479 8.22 4.72 -22.79
C ALA A 479 6.80 5.16 -22.41
N SER A 480 6.40 4.94 -21.15
CA SER A 480 5.11 5.45 -20.64
C SER A 480 5.14 5.55 -19.11
N GLY A 481 4.97 6.74 -18.57
CA GLY A 481 5.03 6.97 -17.12
C GLY A 481 6.34 6.47 -16.51
N PRO A 482 6.30 5.56 -15.52
CA PRO A 482 7.49 4.99 -14.91
C PRO A 482 8.20 3.95 -15.79
N ASN A 483 7.54 3.46 -16.85
CA ASN A 483 8.10 2.46 -17.75
C ASN A 483 9.18 3.08 -18.63
N THR A 484 10.40 2.62 -18.50
CA THR A 484 11.54 3.11 -19.26
C THR A 484 12.34 1.94 -19.82
N VAL A 485 13.27 2.21 -20.72
CA VAL A 485 14.21 1.19 -21.24
C VAL A 485 15.02 0.53 -20.12
N ALA A 486 15.34 1.29 -19.05
CA ALA A 486 16.07 0.77 -17.90
C ALA A 486 15.17 -0.03 -16.93
N HIS A 487 13.90 0.28 -16.89
CA HIS A 487 12.91 -0.32 -15.99
C HIS A 487 11.61 -0.63 -16.76
N PRO A 488 11.64 -1.59 -17.69
CA PRO A 488 10.47 -1.93 -18.49
C PRO A 488 9.46 -2.74 -17.67
N ILE A 489 8.17 -2.53 -17.93
CA ILE A 489 7.12 -3.46 -17.49
C ILE A 489 6.64 -4.22 -18.71
N MET A 490 6.93 -5.53 -18.75
CA MET A 490 6.66 -6.36 -19.92
C MET A 490 5.22 -6.90 -19.91
N LEU A 491 4.57 -6.86 -21.07
CA LEU A 491 3.33 -7.57 -21.35
C LEU A 491 3.66 -8.99 -21.80
N GLN A 492 3.11 -9.97 -21.08
CA GLN A 492 3.28 -11.40 -21.35
C GLN A 492 2.17 -11.85 -22.31
N PRO A 493 2.48 -12.31 -23.52
CA PRO A 493 1.48 -12.67 -24.51
C PRO A 493 0.97 -14.10 -24.35
N SER A 494 -0.26 -14.36 -24.78
CA SER A 494 -0.81 -15.71 -24.92
C SER A 494 -0.20 -16.47 -26.09
N ARG A 495 -0.34 -17.79 -26.06
CA ARG A 495 0.02 -18.66 -27.18
C ARG A 495 -0.54 -18.14 -28.51
N GLY A 496 0.25 -18.33 -29.57
CA GLY A 496 -0.10 -17.89 -30.91
C GLY A 496 0.32 -16.46 -31.21
N PHE A 497 0.52 -15.60 -30.22
CA PHE A 497 1.05 -14.26 -30.45
C PHE A 497 2.54 -14.17 -30.10
N THR A 498 3.33 -13.63 -31.02
CA THR A 498 4.76 -13.38 -30.85
C THR A 498 5.14 -11.99 -31.31
N TYR A 499 6.15 -11.40 -30.67
CA TYR A 499 6.74 -10.13 -31.13
C TYR A 499 8.22 -10.04 -30.81
N GLY A 500 8.92 -9.17 -31.56
CA GLY A 500 10.30 -8.79 -31.28
C GLY A 500 10.39 -7.33 -30.85
N PHE A 501 11.47 -6.97 -30.14
CA PHE A 501 11.80 -5.58 -29.88
C PHE A 501 13.29 -5.29 -30.03
N ASP A 502 13.61 -4.06 -30.48
CA ASP A 502 14.98 -3.56 -30.61
C ASP A 502 15.11 -2.20 -29.93
N LEU A 503 15.77 -2.15 -28.78
CA LEU A 503 15.95 -0.93 -27.98
C LEU A 503 16.90 0.11 -28.60
N ARG A 504 17.58 -0.25 -29.71
CA ARG A 504 18.38 0.72 -30.51
C ARG A 504 17.49 1.61 -31.38
N GLN A 505 16.26 1.17 -31.63
CA GLN A 505 15.31 1.95 -32.40
C GLN A 505 14.75 3.11 -31.56
N PRO A 506 14.35 4.21 -32.20
CA PRO A 506 13.69 5.31 -31.52
C PRO A 506 12.34 4.88 -30.90
N GLU A 507 11.86 5.66 -29.95
CA GLU A 507 10.53 5.49 -29.36
C GLU A 507 9.45 5.41 -30.44
N GLY A 508 8.51 4.47 -30.28
CA GLY A 508 7.44 4.18 -31.23
C GLY A 508 7.85 3.25 -32.39
N GLN A 509 9.13 2.87 -32.48
CA GLN A 509 9.64 1.97 -33.53
C GLN A 509 10.41 0.77 -32.95
N ARG A 510 10.37 0.58 -31.63
CA ARG A 510 11.09 -0.51 -30.95
C ARG A 510 10.44 -1.87 -31.17
N ILE A 511 9.11 -1.90 -31.33
CA ILE A 511 8.36 -3.14 -31.54
C ILE A 511 8.40 -3.56 -33.00
N VAL A 512 8.87 -4.76 -33.24
CA VAL A 512 9.05 -5.33 -34.59
C VAL A 512 8.43 -6.73 -34.64
N ASP A 513 8.12 -7.20 -35.86
CA ASP A 513 7.70 -8.57 -36.18
C ASP A 513 6.60 -9.14 -35.28
N MET A 514 5.50 -8.37 -35.10
CA MET A 514 4.30 -8.88 -34.44
C MET A 514 3.60 -9.93 -35.32
N ARG A 515 3.36 -11.11 -34.76
CA ARG A 515 2.70 -12.23 -35.48
C ARG A 515 1.60 -12.85 -34.65
N LEU A 516 0.53 -13.22 -35.31
CA LEU A 516 -0.56 -14.04 -34.74
C LEU A 516 -0.67 -15.34 -35.53
N ASN A 517 -0.46 -16.47 -34.87
CA ASN A 517 -0.39 -17.81 -35.48
C ASN A 517 0.56 -17.87 -36.69
N GLY A 518 1.72 -17.21 -36.56
CA GLY A 518 2.75 -17.13 -37.59
C GLY A 518 2.50 -16.09 -38.68
N ALA A 519 1.29 -15.54 -38.82
CA ALA A 519 0.98 -14.49 -39.78
C ALA A 519 1.29 -13.10 -39.21
N PRO A 520 1.88 -12.16 -40.01
CA PRO A 520 2.10 -10.80 -39.56
C PRO A 520 0.78 -10.10 -39.18
N ILE A 521 0.80 -9.29 -38.12
CA ILE A 521 -0.31 -8.41 -37.75
C ILE A 521 -0.29 -7.14 -38.59
N GLY A 522 -1.42 -6.86 -39.28
CA GLY A 522 -1.62 -5.59 -40.03
C GLY A 522 -2.03 -4.47 -39.10
N ASP A 523 -1.41 -3.29 -39.25
CA ASP A 523 -1.65 -2.15 -38.36
C ASP A 523 -3.12 -1.67 -38.37
N ASP A 524 -3.81 -1.72 -39.54
CA ASP A 524 -5.20 -1.33 -39.70
C ASP A 524 -6.20 -2.48 -39.42
N ALA A 525 -5.75 -3.71 -39.33
CA ALA A 525 -6.62 -4.86 -39.06
C ALA A 525 -7.05 -4.89 -37.59
N SER A 526 -8.30 -5.31 -37.36
CA SER A 526 -8.88 -5.36 -36.01
C SER A 526 -8.75 -6.77 -35.40
N TYR A 527 -8.41 -6.81 -34.12
CA TYR A 527 -8.21 -8.04 -33.35
C TYR A 527 -8.99 -7.96 -32.04
N ARG A 528 -9.54 -9.08 -31.59
CA ARG A 528 -10.16 -9.21 -30.28
C ARG A 528 -9.09 -9.61 -29.26
N VAL A 529 -8.83 -8.75 -28.32
CA VAL A 529 -7.72 -8.86 -27.36
C VAL A 529 -8.27 -9.00 -25.95
N THR A 530 -7.80 -9.99 -25.19
CA THR A 530 -8.12 -10.12 -23.76
C THR A 530 -7.02 -9.53 -22.91
N ILE A 531 -7.43 -8.75 -21.93
CA ILE A 531 -6.58 -8.23 -20.85
C ILE A 531 -7.37 -8.25 -19.54
N ASN A 532 -6.72 -8.00 -18.41
CA ASN A 532 -7.42 -7.78 -17.16
C ASN A 532 -7.98 -6.34 -17.08
N SER A 533 -8.95 -6.12 -16.19
CA SER A 533 -9.61 -4.82 -16.01
C SER A 533 -8.67 -3.70 -15.57
N PHE A 534 -7.59 -4.03 -14.87
CA PHE A 534 -6.54 -3.10 -14.50
C PHE A 534 -5.82 -2.54 -15.75
N LEU A 535 -5.38 -3.41 -16.67
CA LEU A 535 -4.78 -2.97 -17.95
C LEU A 535 -5.80 -2.23 -18.83
N ALA A 536 -7.06 -2.68 -18.89
CA ALA A 536 -8.11 -2.02 -19.66
C ALA A 536 -8.34 -0.57 -19.19
N SER A 537 -8.10 -0.27 -17.93
CA SER A 537 -8.16 1.08 -17.36
C SER A 537 -6.90 1.92 -17.60
N GLY A 538 -5.85 1.35 -18.22
CA GLY A 538 -4.56 1.98 -18.42
C GLY A 538 -3.59 1.81 -17.25
N GLY A 539 -3.81 0.79 -16.41
CA GLY A 539 -2.92 0.42 -15.31
C GLY A 539 -1.49 0.16 -15.80
N ASP A 540 -0.50 0.29 -14.91
CA ASP A 540 0.93 0.25 -15.24
C ASP A 540 1.32 1.19 -16.39
N SER A 541 0.54 2.29 -16.58
CA SER A 541 0.73 3.27 -17.66
C SER A 541 0.50 2.75 -19.10
N PHE A 542 -0.22 1.62 -19.26
CA PHE A 542 -0.62 1.10 -20.58
C PHE A 542 -1.87 1.80 -21.12
N THR A 543 -1.79 3.10 -21.32
CA THR A 543 -2.93 3.94 -21.73
C THR A 543 -3.50 3.61 -23.11
N ALA A 544 -2.73 2.95 -23.99
CA ALA A 544 -3.18 2.53 -25.30
C ALA A 544 -4.38 1.57 -25.24
N PHE A 545 -4.51 0.76 -24.20
CA PHE A 545 -5.67 -0.12 -24.02
C PHE A 545 -6.99 0.63 -23.84
N ARG A 546 -6.97 1.88 -23.36
CA ARG A 546 -8.17 2.73 -23.26
C ARG A 546 -8.80 3.08 -24.63
N GLN A 547 -8.04 2.92 -25.72
CA GLN A 547 -8.53 3.17 -27.08
C GLN A 547 -9.31 1.98 -27.66
N GLY A 548 -9.28 0.83 -26.98
CA GLY A 548 -10.03 -0.34 -27.40
C GLY A 548 -11.55 -0.12 -27.36
N THR A 549 -12.25 -0.73 -28.30
CA THR A 549 -13.70 -0.62 -28.48
C THR A 549 -14.39 -1.99 -28.28
N ASN A 550 -15.73 -2.03 -28.31
CA ASN A 550 -16.53 -3.26 -28.20
C ASN A 550 -16.15 -4.12 -26.98
N LEU A 551 -16.14 -3.51 -25.80
CA LEU A 551 -15.75 -4.17 -24.55
C LEU A 551 -16.75 -5.26 -24.17
N THR A 552 -16.23 -6.45 -23.84
CA THR A 552 -16.99 -7.57 -23.31
C THR A 552 -16.36 -7.99 -21.98
N GLY A 553 -17.13 -7.95 -20.90
CA GLY A 553 -16.69 -8.43 -19.58
C GLY A 553 -16.58 -9.95 -19.54
N GLY A 554 -15.56 -10.45 -18.84
CA GLY A 554 -15.31 -11.86 -18.62
C GLY A 554 -15.35 -12.25 -17.13
N VAL A 555 -14.93 -13.48 -16.84
CA VAL A 555 -14.74 -14.02 -15.49
C VAL A 555 -13.57 -13.33 -14.77
N GLN A 556 -13.40 -13.59 -13.48
CA GLN A 556 -12.20 -13.11 -12.76
C GLN A 556 -10.95 -13.83 -13.25
N ASP A 557 -9.81 -13.13 -13.20
CA ASP A 557 -8.49 -13.62 -13.63
C ASP A 557 -8.08 -14.91 -12.89
N VAL A 558 -8.30 -14.98 -11.60
CA VAL A 558 -8.03 -16.19 -10.78
C VAL A 558 -8.94 -17.36 -11.17
N ASP A 559 -10.21 -17.12 -11.49
CA ASP A 559 -11.16 -18.15 -11.90
C ASP A 559 -10.82 -18.70 -13.30
N ALA A 560 -10.35 -17.82 -14.20
CA ALA A 560 -9.84 -18.23 -15.52
C ALA A 560 -8.63 -19.16 -15.39
N LEU A 561 -7.69 -18.81 -14.52
CA LEU A 561 -6.48 -19.61 -14.27
C LEU A 561 -6.82 -20.94 -13.58
N GLU A 562 -7.75 -20.94 -12.61
CA GLU A 562 -8.25 -22.17 -11.97
C GLU A 562 -8.84 -23.12 -13.01
N THR A 563 -9.76 -22.61 -13.83
CA THR A 563 -10.44 -23.41 -14.87
C THR A 563 -9.41 -23.97 -15.87
N TYR A 564 -8.42 -23.18 -16.26
CA TYR A 564 -7.39 -23.57 -17.20
C TYR A 564 -6.50 -24.70 -16.67
N ILE A 565 -6.03 -24.58 -15.41
CA ILE A 565 -5.21 -25.62 -14.78
C ILE A 565 -6.03 -26.90 -14.52
N ALA A 566 -7.28 -26.78 -14.08
CA ALA A 566 -8.16 -27.92 -13.88
C ALA A 566 -8.39 -28.71 -15.20
N ALA A 567 -8.49 -28.00 -16.33
CA ALA A 567 -8.68 -28.59 -17.65
C ALA A 567 -7.45 -29.35 -18.18
N MET A 568 -6.25 -29.14 -17.61
CA MET A 568 -5.04 -29.89 -18.00
C MET A 568 -5.10 -31.37 -17.60
N GLY A 569 -5.95 -31.73 -16.66
CA GLY A 569 -6.18 -33.11 -16.24
C GLY A 569 -5.05 -33.72 -15.40
N ALA A 570 -5.05 -35.07 -15.34
CA ALA A 570 -4.11 -35.82 -14.48
C ALA A 570 -2.68 -35.86 -15.07
N THR A 571 -2.54 -35.73 -16.39
CA THR A 571 -1.26 -35.70 -17.10
C THR A 571 -1.16 -34.34 -17.82
N PRO A 572 -0.72 -33.31 -17.13
CA PRO A 572 -0.68 -31.97 -17.70
C PRO A 572 0.34 -31.87 -18.85
N PRO A 573 0.07 -31.06 -19.89
CA PRO A 573 1.02 -30.80 -20.95
C PRO A 573 2.26 -30.05 -20.40
N PRO A 574 3.37 -30.00 -21.16
CA PRO A 574 4.50 -29.15 -20.81
C PRO A 574 4.07 -27.69 -20.58
N LEU A 575 4.75 -27.02 -19.66
CA LEU A 575 4.57 -25.58 -19.44
C LEU A 575 4.93 -24.79 -20.71
N PRO A 576 4.38 -23.57 -20.88
CA PRO A 576 4.70 -22.70 -22.01
C PRO A 576 6.22 -22.50 -22.14
N PRO A 577 6.78 -22.62 -23.35
CA PRO A 577 8.16 -22.17 -23.60
C PRO A 577 8.20 -20.63 -23.59
N THR A 578 9.30 -20.05 -23.10
CA THR A 578 9.51 -18.59 -23.11
C THR A 578 10.18 -18.17 -24.42
N ASP A 579 9.44 -18.23 -25.53
CA ASP A 579 9.90 -17.98 -26.90
C ASP A 579 8.98 -17.02 -27.69
N ARG A 580 8.01 -16.42 -27.02
CA ARG A 580 7.01 -15.51 -27.62
C ARG A 580 7.52 -14.08 -27.73
N ILE A 581 8.50 -13.69 -26.89
CA ILE A 581 9.13 -12.38 -26.89
C ILE A 581 10.58 -12.50 -27.31
N ARG A 582 10.99 -11.75 -28.33
CA ARG A 582 12.36 -11.77 -28.85
C ARG A 582 13.04 -10.43 -28.68
N ARG A 583 14.12 -10.38 -27.92
CA ARG A 583 14.99 -9.21 -27.83
C ARG A 583 16.04 -9.24 -28.93
N LEU A 584 16.08 -8.23 -29.80
CA LEU A 584 17.02 -8.12 -30.92
C LEU A 584 18.24 -7.24 -30.60
N SER A 585 18.13 -6.35 -29.61
CA SER A 585 19.26 -5.56 -29.10
C SER A 585 20.09 -6.34 -28.09
N PRO A 586 21.41 -6.25 -28.05
CA PRO A 586 22.24 -6.76 -26.95
C PRO A 586 21.82 -6.11 -25.61
N ARG A 587 22.19 -6.77 -24.51
CA ARG A 587 22.00 -6.21 -23.16
C ARG A 587 22.83 -4.96 -22.91
#